data_2fc6d3bebe74ab469382db38e67af9d8
#
_entry.id   2fc6d3bebe74ab469382db38e67af9d8
#
_cell.length_a   1.000
_cell.length_b   1.000
_cell.length_c   1.000
_cell.angle_alpha   90.00
_cell.angle_beta   90.00
_cell.angle_gamma   90.00
#
_symmetry.space_group_name_H-M   'P 1'
#
loop_
_entity.id
_entity.type
_entity.pdbx_description
1 polymer ?
#
loop_
_entity_poly.entity_id
_entity_poly.type
_entity_poly.pdbx_seq_one_letter_code
_entity_poly.pdbx_strand_id
1 'polypeptide(L)'
;MNMADGCLLLVDAVDGPMPQTTYVLKTALSQNVTPMVVINKTDRAEARVAEVVDLVQDLFLELATKPEQLDFPVLYASAREGHAVSDPDAEPKDMQPLFDAILEHVPPPSGDPDAPLQMLVAALDYDNYLGQVAIGRVTRGTIRLDDQVSLLGRDGQSSQHKLDRVFVFRGLGRSEVEEAQAGDIVAVTGVDNVAIGDTIADLEGAEALPTIHIDEPTVEMTFGVNTSPFMGRDGTHSTSRTLYDRLMNELRTNVSLRVETTDTTDVFLV
;
A
#
# COMPACT_ATOMS: atom_id res chain seq x y z
N MET A 1 -3.54 0.10 2.12
CA MET A 1 -4.70 0.68 2.81
C MET A 1 -4.38 1.20 4.20
N ASN A 2 -3.45 0.62 4.95
CA ASN A 2 -3.08 1.07 6.31
C ASN A 2 -2.56 2.52 6.44
N MET A 3 -2.36 3.22 5.33
CA MET A 3 -1.91 4.62 5.29
C MET A 3 -2.96 5.56 4.70
N ALA A 4 -4.15 5.06 4.35
CA ALA A 4 -5.19 5.83 3.67
C ALA A 4 -6.41 6.06 4.55
N ASP A 5 -7.02 7.23 4.44
CA ASP A 5 -8.28 7.60 5.12
C ASP A 5 -9.50 7.38 4.22
N GLY A 6 -9.30 7.39 2.90
CA GLY A 6 -10.34 7.12 1.91
C GLY A 6 -9.79 6.35 0.71
N CYS A 7 -10.67 5.72 -0.05
CA CYS A 7 -10.31 5.04 -1.29
C CYS A 7 -11.35 5.26 -2.39
N LEU A 8 -10.87 5.37 -3.62
CA LEU A 8 -11.71 5.35 -4.82
C LEU A 8 -11.83 3.90 -5.30
N LEU A 9 -13.01 3.32 -5.18
CA LEU A 9 -13.32 2.01 -5.70
C LEU A 9 -13.75 2.15 -7.17
N LEU A 10 -12.79 1.89 -8.07
CA LEU A 10 -13.03 1.97 -9.51
C LEU A 10 -13.75 0.70 -10.00
N VAL A 11 -14.89 0.87 -10.64
CA VAL A 11 -15.68 -0.21 -11.23
C VAL A 11 -15.89 0.07 -12.71
N ASP A 12 -15.68 -0.93 -13.57
CA ASP A 12 -15.91 -0.81 -15.01
C ASP A 12 -17.42 -0.83 -15.31
N ALA A 13 -17.91 0.16 -16.07
CA ALA A 13 -19.32 0.27 -16.44
C ALA A 13 -19.82 -0.88 -17.34
N VAL A 14 -18.90 -1.65 -17.95
CA VAL A 14 -19.23 -2.80 -18.83
C VAL A 14 -19.16 -4.10 -18.04
N ASP A 15 -18.03 -4.34 -17.36
CA ASP A 15 -17.76 -5.62 -16.68
C ASP A 15 -18.42 -5.69 -15.29
N GLY A 16 -18.61 -4.54 -14.63
CA GLY A 16 -19.12 -4.49 -13.25
C GLY A 16 -18.05 -4.85 -12.21
N PRO A 17 -18.48 -5.12 -10.96
CA PRO A 17 -17.55 -5.52 -9.89
C PRO A 17 -16.95 -6.89 -10.18
N MET A 18 -15.62 -6.99 -10.08
CA MET A 18 -14.84 -8.18 -10.30
C MET A 18 -14.33 -8.75 -8.95
N PRO A 19 -13.78 -9.98 -8.90
CA PRO A 19 -13.26 -10.55 -7.64
C PRO A 19 -12.25 -9.64 -6.93
N GLN A 20 -11.42 -8.91 -7.68
CA GLN A 20 -10.48 -7.93 -7.12
C GLN A 20 -11.22 -6.77 -6.43
N THR A 21 -12.34 -6.32 -7.01
CA THR A 21 -13.19 -5.28 -6.43
C THR A 21 -13.73 -5.72 -5.07
N THR A 22 -14.20 -6.97 -4.98
CA THR A 22 -14.68 -7.59 -3.73
C THR A 22 -13.56 -7.63 -2.67
N TYR A 23 -12.38 -8.09 -3.04
CA TYR A 23 -11.24 -8.16 -2.12
C TYR A 23 -10.82 -6.78 -1.60
N VAL A 24 -10.68 -5.81 -2.50
CA VAL A 24 -10.30 -4.43 -2.16
C VAL A 24 -11.34 -3.77 -1.26
N LEU A 25 -12.64 -3.90 -1.59
CA LEU A 25 -13.72 -3.35 -0.78
C LEU A 25 -13.75 -3.98 0.61
N LYS A 26 -13.68 -5.31 0.72
CA LYS A 26 -13.64 -6.02 2.00
C LYS A 26 -12.49 -5.51 2.89
N THR A 27 -11.31 -5.33 2.29
CA THR A 27 -10.13 -4.82 3.01
C THR A 27 -10.32 -3.37 3.45
N ALA A 28 -10.86 -2.50 2.59
CA ALA A 28 -11.13 -1.11 2.92
C ALA A 28 -12.12 -0.99 4.10
N LEU A 29 -13.25 -1.72 4.03
CA LEU A 29 -14.27 -1.72 5.08
C LEU A 29 -13.75 -2.26 6.41
N SER A 30 -12.90 -3.30 6.39
CA SER A 30 -12.31 -3.88 7.61
C SER A 30 -11.32 -2.92 8.30
N GLN A 31 -10.69 -2.03 7.56
CA GLN A 31 -9.75 -1.02 8.05
C GLN A 31 -10.41 0.35 8.31
N ASN A 32 -11.74 0.46 8.18
CA ASN A 32 -12.50 1.70 8.29
C ASN A 32 -12.01 2.81 7.33
N VAL A 33 -11.49 2.44 6.16
CA VAL A 33 -11.18 3.39 5.09
C VAL A 33 -12.48 3.79 4.42
N THR A 34 -12.73 5.10 4.23
CA THR A 34 -13.96 5.61 3.61
C THR A 34 -13.97 5.32 2.11
N PRO A 35 -14.88 4.46 1.61
CA PRO A 35 -14.95 4.15 0.20
C PRO A 35 -15.79 5.18 -0.56
N MET A 36 -15.35 5.51 -1.75
CA MET A 36 -16.10 6.25 -2.77
C MET A 36 -16.12 5.42 -4.05
N VAL A 37 -17.28 5.24 -4.65
CA VAL A 37 -17.43 4.43 -5.87
C VAL A 37 -17.31 5.32 -7.09
N VAL A 38 -16.52 4.91 -8.07
CA VAL A 38 -16.40 5.55 -9.36
C VAL A 38 -16.69 4.54 -10.46
N ILE A 39 -17.84 4.66 -11.09
CA ILE A 39 -18.22 3.86 -12.26
C ILE A 39 -17.52 4.47 -13.47
N ASN A 40 -16.45 3.81 -13.92
CA ASN A 40 -15.59 4.31 -14.99
C ASN A 40 -15.93 3.68 -16.34
N LYS A 41 -15.49 4.29 -17.42
CA LYS A 41 -15.71 3.89 -18.81
C LYS A 41 -17.17 4.04 -19.25
N THR A 42 -17.86 5.06 -18.76
CA THR A 42 -19.24 5.37 -19.15
C THR A 42 -19.38 5.79 -20.62
N ASP A 43 -18.28 6.13 -21.28
CA ASP A 43 -18.18 6.45 -22.71
C ASP A 43 -18.33 5.23 -23.64
N ARG A 44 -18.31 4.01 -23.10
CA ARG A 44 -18.43 2.80 -23.90
C ARG A 44 -19.89 2.53 -24.31
N ALA A 45 -20.09 2.07 -25.54
CA ALA A 45 -21.42 1.77 -26.06
C ALA A 45 -22.09 0.59 -25.31
N GLU A 46 -21.29 -0.31 -24.76
CA GLU A 46 -21.75 -1.47 -23.99
C GLU A 46 -21.93 -1.17 -22.49
N ALA A 47 -21.74 0.10 -22.06
CA ALA A 47 -21.88 0.48 -20.67
C ALA A 47 -23.32 0.25 -20.17
N ARG A 48 -23.43 -0.43 -19.02
CA ARG A 48 -24.68 -0.76 -18.35
C ARG A 48 -24.69 -0.16 -16.94
N VAL A 49 -24.55 1.17 -16.91
CA VAL A 49 -24.28 1.94 -15.68
C VAL A 49 -25.26 1.63 -14.55
N ALA A 50 -26.58 1.63 -14.82
CA ALA A 50 -27.60 1.39 -13.78
C ALA A 50 -27.46 -0.02 -13.17
N GLU A 51 -27.28 -1.04 -14.00
CA GLU A 51 -27.09 -2.42 -13.53
C GLU A 51 -25.81 -2.57 -12.70
N VAL A 52 -24.73 -1.91 -13.11
CA VAL A 52 -23.45 -1.96 -12.37
C VAL A 52 -23.56 -1.26 -11.02
N VAL A 53 -24.33 -0.17 -10.91
CA VAL A 53 -24.60 0.48 -9.61
C VAL A 53 -25.36 -0.48 -8.70
N ASP A 54 -26.39 -1.18 -9.19
CA ASP A 54 -27.12 -2.16 -8.39
C ASP A 54 -26.20 -3.29 -7.91
N LEU A 55 -25.34 -3.83 -8.78
CA LEU A 55 -24.36 -4.86 -8.41
C LEU A 55 -23.36 -4.38 -7.35
N VAL A 56 -22.95 -3.12 -7.40
CA VAL A 56 -22.07 -2.53 -6.40
C VAL A 56 -22.81 -2.36 -5.07
N GLN A 57 -24.08 -1.92 -5.09
CA GLN A 57 -24.90 -1.80 -3.87
C GLN A 57 -25.09 -3.18 -3.22
N ASP A 58 -25.38 -4.21 -3.99
CA ASP A 58 -25.48 -5.59 -3.49
C ASP A 58 -24.16 -6.05 -2.85
N LEU A 59 -23.02 -5.72 -3.47
CA LEU A 59 -21.70 -6.04 -2.92
C LEU A 59 -21.45 -5.33 -1.59
N PHE A 60 -21.83 -4.06 -1.45
CA PHE A 60 -21.73 -3.35 -0.17
C PHE A 60 -22.66 -3.96 0.88
N LEU A 61 -23.90 -4.33 0.52
CA LEU A 61 -24.82 -5.01 1.44
C LEU A 61 -24.27 -6.35 1.95
N GLU A 62 -23.53 -7.07 1.12
CA GLU A 62 -22.90 -8.34 1.51
C GLU A 62 -21.68 -8.13 2.45
N LEU A 63 -20.89 -7.10 2.22
CA LEU A 63 -19.59 -6.93 2.87
C LEU A 63 -19.59 -5.95 4.05
N ALA A 64 -20.55 -5.02 4.11
CA ALA A 64 -20.63 -4.02 5.17
C ALA A 64 -20.92 -4.69 6.53
N THR A 65 -20.17 -4.25 7.54
CA THR A 65 -20.34 -4.69 8.93
C THR A 65 -21.00 -3.63 9.80
N LYS A 66 -21.11 -2.40 9.29
CA LYS A 66 -21.69 -1.24 9.99
C LYS A 66 -22.63 -0.51 9.03
N PRO A 67 -23.78 0.03 9.53
CA PRO A 67 -24.72 0.76 8.68
C PRO A 67 -24.12 1.96 7.95
N GLU A 68 -23.16 2.66 8.59
CA GLU A 68 -22.50 3.85 8.04
C GLU A 68 -21.69 3.53 6.77
N GLN A 69 -21.27 2.28 6.60
CA GLN A 69 -20.53 1.82 5.42
C GLN A 69 -21.41 1.67 4.18
N LEU A 70 -22.74 1.76 4.32
CA LEU A 70 -23.69 1.72 3.22
C LEU A 70 -23.99 3.11 2.65
N ASP A 71 -23.52 4.17 3.30
CA ASP A 71 -23.63 5.55 2.85
C ASP A 71 -22.33 5.94 2.14
N PHE A 72 -22.27 5.71 0.84
CA PHE A 72 -21.10 6.01 0.02
C PHE A 72 -21.49 6.77 -1.25
N PRO A 73 -20.69 7.77 -1.66
CA PRO A 73 -20.93 8.50 -2.89
C PRO A 73 -20.61 7.64 -4.11
N VAL A 74 -21.44 7.82 -5.17
CA VAL A 74 -21.22 7.19 -6.48
C VAL A 74 -21.01 8.29 -7.50
N LEU A 75 -19.90 8.20 -8.24
CA LEU A 75 -19.59 9.07 -9.37
C LEU A 75 -19.49 8.26 -10.66
N TYR A 76 -19.77 8.93 -11.76
CA TYR A 76 -19.73 8.37 -13.11
C TYR A 76 -18.63 9.05 -13.89
N ALA A 77 -17.73 8.30 -14.50
CA ALA A 77 -16.54 8.88 -15.10
C ALA A 77 -16.15 8.21 -16.43
N SER A 78 -15.49 8.99 -17.25
CA SER A 78 -14.66 8.50 -18.35
C SER A 78 -13.25 9.04 -18.18
N ALA A 79 -12.34 8.21 -17.66
CA ALA A 79 -10.93 8.59 -17.53
C ALA A 79 -10.27 8.85 -18.89
N ARG A 80 -10.78 8.22 -19.96
CA ARG A 80 -10.32 8.45 -21.33
C ARG A 80 -10.65 9.85 -21.84
N GLU A 81 -11.85 10.32 -21.54
CA GLU A 81 -12.34 11.63 -21.95
C GLU A 81 -12.03 12.73 -20.93
N GLY A 82 -11.58 12.35 -19.72
CA GLY A 82 -11.12 13.26 -18.68
C GLY A 82 -12.26 13.99 -17.95
N HIS A 83 -13.39 13.32 -17.71
CA HIS A 83 -14.51 13.90 -16.97
C HIS A 83 -15.09 12.94 -15.91
N ALA A 84 -15.78 13.54 -14.93
CA ALA A 84 -16.60 12.86 -13.95
C ALA A 84 -17.86 13.67 -13.65
N VAL A 85 -18.96 13.00 -13.29
CA VAL A 85 -20.21 13.61 -12.88
C VAL A 85 -20.80 12.85 -11.69
N SER A 86 -21.57 13.54 -10.84
CA SER A 86 -22.32 12.93 -9.73
C SER A 86 -23.70 12.41 -10.14
N ASP A 87 -24.23 12.93 -11.24
CA ASP A 87 -25.50 12.51 -11.83
C ASP A 87 -25.22 11.99 -13.26
N PRO A 88 -25.61 10.75 -13.61
CA PRO A 88 -25.35 10.19 -14.93
C PRO A 88 -25.99 10.98 -16.08
N ASP A 89 -27.03 11.75 -15.80
CA ASP A 89 -27.74 12.58 -16.79
C ASP A 89 -27.13 13.99 -16.93
N ALA A 90 -26.12 14.35 -16.09
CA ALA A 90 -25.47 15.65 -16.16
C ALA A 90 -24.53 15.75 -17.36
N GLU A 91 -24.40 16.97 -17.92
CA GLU A 91 -23.39 17.23 -18.97
C GLU A 91 -21.96 17.09 -18.40
N PRO A 92 -21.16 16.16 -18.94
CA PRO A 92 -19.78 15.99 -18.51
C PRO A 92 -18.91 17.18 -18.98
N LYS A 93 -18.02 17.67 -18.10
CA LYS A 93 -17.13 18.79 -18.40
C LYS A 93 -15.65 18.45 -18.12
N ASP A 94 -15.36 18.12 -16.89
CA ASP A 94 -14.01 17.89 -16.37
C ASP A 94 -14.04 16.94 -15.17
N MET A 95 -12.90 16.78 -14.49
CA MET A 95 -12.75 15.94 -13.30
C MET A 95 -13.08 16.66 -11.98
N GLN A 96 -13.51 17.94 -12.02
CA GLN A 96 -13.76 18.71 -10.81
C GLN A 96 -14.77 18.05 -9.87
N PRO A 97 -15.89 17.46 -10.34
CA PRO A 97 -16.82 16.76 -9.45
C PRO A 97 -16.21 15.63 -8.64
N LEU A 98 -15.20 14.92 -9.19
CA LEU A 98 -14.47 13.89 -8.46
C LEU A 98 -13.59 14.51 -7.36
N PHE A 99 -12.91 15.62 -7.64
CA PHE A 99 -12.07 16.30 -6.66
C PHE A 99 -12.91 16.91 -5.54
N ASP A 100 -14.03 17.52 -5.87
CA ASP A 100 -14.97 18.07 -4.89
C ASP A 100 -15.54 16.98 -3.97
N ALA A 101 -15.91 15.83 -4.54
CA ALA A 101 -16.40 14.69 -3.77
C ALA A 101 -15.30 14.11 -2.84
N ILE A 102 -14.04 14.05 -3.28
CA ILE A 102 -12.92 13.64 -2.39
C ILE A 102 -12.80 14.58 -1.19
N LEU A 103 -12.85 15.90 -1.44
CA LEU A 103 -12.74 16.90 -0.37
C LEU A 103 -13.93 16.87 0.60
N GLU A 104 -15.11 16.49 0.13
CA GLU A 104 -16.34 16.43 0.92
C GLU A 104 -16.41 15.15 1.78
N HIS A 105 -16.02 14.00 1.21
CA HIS A 105 -16.29 12.69 1.82
C HIS A 105 -15.07 12.05 2.48
N VAL A 106 -13.85 12.36 2.05
CA VAL A 106 -12.64 11.79 2.68
C VAL A 106 -12.23 12.67 3.86
N PRO A 107 -12.15 12.11 5.09
CA PRO A 107 -11.74 12.90 6.24
C PRO A 107 -10.29 13.38 6.09
N PRO A 108 -9.95 14.57 6.62
CA PRO A 108 -8.58 15.04 6.66
C PRO A 108 -7.71 14.11 7.53
N PRO A 109 -6.39 14.09 7.32
CA PRO A 109 -5.47 13.35 8.17
C PRO A 109 -5.68 13.70 9.64
N SER A 110 -5.76 12.68 10.49
CA SER A 110 -5.93 12.83 11.94
C SER A 110 -4.65 12.48 12.67
N GLY A 111 -4.45 13.04 13.85
CA GLY A 111 -3.33 12.77 14.73
C GLY A 111 -2.95 14.01 15.53
N ASP A 112 -2.34 13.81 16.69
CA ASP A 112 -1.84 14.88 17.55
C ASP A 112 -0.33 15.02 17.31
N PRO A 113 0.16 16.13 16.72
CA PRO A 113 1.57 16.35 16.46
C PRO A 113 2.41 16.59 17.73
N ASP A 114 1.79 16.95 18.84
CA ASP A 114 2.46 17.21 20.13
C ASP A 114 2.54 15.95 21.01
N ALA A 115 1.88 14.87 20.63
CA ALA A 115 1.96 13.59 21.32
C ALA A 115 3.30 12.88 21.08
N PRO A 116 3.69 11.87 21.89
CA PRO A 116 4.85 11.04 21.63
C PRO A 116 4.77 10.38 20.24
N LEU A 117 5.89 10.32 19.51
CA LEU A 117 5.98 9.77 18.17
C LEU A 117 5.46 8.32 18.10
N GLN A 118 4.69 8.05 17.06
CA GLN A 118 4.25 6.70 16.71
C GLN A 118 4.01 6.62 15.20
N MET A 119 4.73 5.72 14.53
CA MET A 119 4.65 5.47 13.10
C MET A 119 4.59 3.98 12.84
N LEU A 120 3.58 3.52 12.11
CA LEU A 120 3.46 2.13 11.66
C LEU A 120 4.21 1.96 10.33
N VAL A 121 5.14 1.01 10.28
CA VAL A 121 5.83 0.64 9.04
C VAL A 121 4.89 -0.21 8.18
N ALA A 122 4.47 0.34 7.04
CA ALA A 122 3.50 -0.30 6.14
C ALA A 122 4.12 -0.82 4.83
N ALA A 123 5.31 -0.31 4.47
CA ALA A 123 6.05 -0.77 3.30
C ALA A 123 7.56 -0.64 3.54
N LEU A 124 8.33 -1.40 2.79
CA LEU A 124 9.79 -1.34 2.78
C LEU A 124 10.28 -1.05 1.37
N ASP A 125 11.37 -0.31 1.30
CA ASP A 125 12.14 -0.10 0.08
C ASP A 125 13.62 -0.30 0.38
N TYR A 126 14.44 -0.42 -0.63
CA TYR A 126 15.87 -0.58 -0.49
C TYR A 126 16.62 0.27 -1.51
N ASP A 127 17.49 1.11 -1.02
CA ASP A 127 18.39 1.91 -1.83
C ASP A 127 19.85 1.48 -1.58
N ASN A 128 20.64 1.39 -2.64
CA ASN A 128 22.04 0.93 -2.52
C ASN A 128 22.95 1.86 -1.71
N TYR A 129 22.56 3.14 -1.56
CA TYR A 129 23.32 4.16 -0.80
C TYR A 129 22.73 4.41 0.59
N LEU A 130 21.39 4.33 0.70
CA LEU A 130 20.66 4.63 1.93
C LEU A 130 20.39 3.38 2.77
N GLY A 131 20.54 2.18 2.18
CA GLY A 131 20.18 0.94 2.83
C GLY A 131 18.67 0.70 2.84
N GLN A 132 18.17 0.09 3.91
CA GLN A 132 16.75 -0.17 4.11
C GLN A 132 16.00 1.13 4.39
N VAL A 133 14.86 1.29 3.73
CA VAL A 133 13.98 2.47 3.86
C VAL A 133 12.63 2.00 4.40
N ALA A 134 12.27 2.44 5.60
CA ALA A 134 10.97 2.16 6.19
C ALA A 134 9.96 3.23 5.74
N ILE A 135 8.83 2.79 5.20
CA ILE A 135 7.77 3.66 4.73
C ILE A 135 6.52 3.43 5.57
N GLY A 136 5.95 4.51 6.07
CA GLY A 136 4.75 4.43 6.90
C GLY A 136 4.08 5.77 7.09
N ARG A 137 2.95 5.73 7.81
CA ARG A 137 2.23 6.93 8.22
C ARG A 137 2.58 7.26 9.66
N VAL A 138 2.89 8.52 9.94
CA VAL A 138 3.00 9.03 11.30
C VAL A 138 1.58 9.11 11.86
N THR A 139 1.30 8.29 12.87
CA THR A 139 -0.03 8.21 13.49
C THR A 139 -0.22 9.31 14.52
N ARG A 140 0.82 9.62 15.29
CA ARG A 140 0.89 10.72 16.26
C ARG A 140 2.33 11.19 16.41
N GLY A 141 2.48 12.39 16.95
CA GLY A 141 3.79 13.01 17.19
C GLY A 141 4.40 13.62 15.93
N THR A 142 5.65 13.98 16.04
CA THR A 142 6.48 14.55 14.99
C THR A 142 7.77 13.77 14.89
N ILE A 143 8.17 13.42 13.67
CA ILE A 143 9.42 12.70 13.37
C ILE A 143 10.43 13.68 12.77
N ARG A 144 11.66 13.67 13.26
CA ARG A 144 12.72 14.60 12.85
C ARG A 144 13.99 13.89 12.42
N LEU A 145 14.74 14.57 11.60
CA LEU A 145 16.12 14.19 11.27
C LEU A 145 16.93 14.07 12.55
N ASP A 146 17.81 13.07 12.63
CA ASP A 146 18.68 12.79 13.77
C ASP A 146 17.97 12.35 15.07
N ASP A 147 16.64 12.20 15.09
CA ASP A 147 15.92 11.69 16.26
C ASP A 147 16.38 10.28 16.64
N GLN A 148 16.44 10.04 17.94
CA GLN A 148 16.59 8.70 18.48
C GLN A 148 15.21 8.08 18.71
N VAL A 149 14.99 6.93 18.12
CA VAL A 149 13.71 6.24 18.11
C VAL A 149 13.83 4.81 18.61
N SER A 150 12.76 4.27 19.10
CA SER A 150 12.59 2.88 19.45
C SER A 150 11.85 2.14 18.32
N LEU A 151 12.43 1.07 17.79
CA LEU A 151 11.77 0.14 16.92
C LEU A 151 11.14 -0.97 17.77
N LEU A 152 9.83 -1.11 17.69
CA LEU A 152 9.05 -2.14 18.38
C LEU A 152 8.65 -3.21 17.36
N GLY A 153 9.28 -4.37 17.46
CA GLY A 153 9.02 -5.52 16.61
C GLY A 153 7.74 -6.28 17.00
N ARG A 154 7.20 -7.05 16.08
CA ARG A 154 6.01 -7.89 16.29
C ARG A 154 6.18 -8.95 17.36
N ASP A 155 7.41 -9.37 17.63
CA ASP A 155 7.80 -10.35 18.64
C ASP A 155 7.94 -9.76 20.05
N GLY A 156 7.64 -8.47 20.20
CA GLY A 156 7.78 -7.73 21.46
C GLY A 156 9.22 -7.31 21.75
N GLN A 157 10.16 -7.53 20.84
CA GLN A 157 11.51 -7.00 20.98
C GLN A 157 11.53 -5.51 20.68
N SER A 158 12.41 -4.79 21.33
CA SER A 158 12.66 -3.38 21.07
C SER A 158 14.15 -3.12 20.84
N SER A 159 14.44 -2.25 19.88
CA SER A 159 15.78 -1.78 19.60
C SER A 159 15.78 -0.27 19.40
N GLN A 160 16.92 0.37 19.74
CA GLN A 160 17.06 1.81 19.59
C GLN A 160 17.87 2.11 18.33
N HIS A 161 17.40 3.09 17.57
CA HIS A 161 17.99 3.52 16.32
C HIS A 161 18.06 5.03 16.26
N LYS A 162 18.92 5.56 15.39
CA LYS A 162 18.97 6.97 15.05
C LYS A 162 18.52 7.15 13.61
N LEU A 163 17.62 8.07 13.38
CA LEU A 163 17.16 8.40 12.03
C LEU A 163 18.24 9.15 11.27
N ASP A 164 18.63 8.65 10.10
CA ASP A 164 19.62 9.30 9.24
C ASP A 164 18.99 10.30 8.29
N ARG A 165 17.79 9.98 7.75
CA ARG A 165 17.04 10.87 6.84
C ARG A 165 15.55 10.65 6.97
N VAL A 166 14.81 11.74 6.73
CA VAL A 166 13.35 11.76 6.66
C VAL A 166 12.93 12.32 5.32
N PHE A 167 12.04 11.61 4.63
CA PHE A 167 11.48 12.01 3.34
C PHE A 167 9.96 12.04 3.41
N VAL A 168 9.36 13.00 2.70
CA VAL A 168 7.92 13.04 2.41
C VAL A 168 7.68 12.79 0.92
N PHE A 169 6.53 12.25 0.57
CA PHE A 169 6.16 12.02 -0.82
C PHE A 169 5.54 13.28 -1.43
N ARG A 170 6.09 13.72 -2.56
CA ARG A 170 5.56 14.85 -3.35
C ARG A 170 5.43 14.45 -4.81
N GLY A 171 4.20 14.33 -5.28
CA GLY A 171 3.92 13.78 -6.61
C GLY A 171 4.45 12.33 -6.73
N LEU A 172 5.29 12.08 -7.73
CA LEU A 172 5.90 10.77 -7.97
C LEU A 172 7.27 10.59 -7.29
N GLY A 173 7.77 11.62 -6.59
CA GLY A 173 9.10 11.60 -5.98
C GLY A 173 9.06 11.71 -4.46
N ARG A 174 10.25 11.60 -3.87
CA ARG A 174 10.50 11.84 -2.45
C ARG A 174 11.28 13.14 -2.29
N SER A 175 10.93 13.93 -1.29
CA SER A 175 11.68 15.14 -0.91
C SER A 175 12.18 14.98 0.51
N GLU A 176 13.48 15.20 0.73
CA GLU A 176 14.06 15.20 2.06
C GLU A 176 13.54 16.39 2.85
N VAL A 177 13.22 16.18 4.12
CA VAL A 177 12.70 17.20 5.04
C VAL A 177 13.39 17.08 6.38
N GLU A 178 13.39 18.16 7.15
CA GLU A 178 13.94 18.17 8.51
C GLU A 178 12.95 17.53 9.50
N GLU A 179 11.64 17.69 9.26
CA GLU A 179 10.58 17.12 10.09
C GLU A 179 9.33 16.79 9.29
N ALA A 180 8.53 15.86 9.81
CA ALA A 180 7.20 15.53 9.36
C ALA A 180 6.31 15.20 10.57
N GLN A 181 4.99 15.37 10.44
CA GLN A 181 4.07 15.31 11.58
C GLN A 181 2.98 14.28 11.40
N ALA A 182 2.20 14.06 12.45
CA ALA A 182 1.04 13.20 12.44
C ALA A 182 0.14 13.44 11.22
N GLY A 183 -0.20 12.35 10.51
CA GLY A 183 -0.93 12.37 9.25
C GLY A 183 -0.06 12.26 8.00
N ASP A 184 1.22 12.62 8.07
CA ASP A 184 2.13 12.51 6.94
C ASP A 184 2.53 11.06 6.65
N ILE A 185 2.69 10.75 5.35
CA ILE A 185 3.33 9.51 4.89
C ILE A 185 4.80 9.82 4.66
N VAL A 186 5.65 9.12 5.38
CA VAL A 186 7.10 9.35 5.38
C VAL A 186 7.87 8.11 4.97
N ALA A 187 9.07 8.33 4.46
CA ALA A 187 10.08 7.31 4.29
C ALA A 187 11.30 7.68 5.14
N VAL A 188 11.76 6.76 5.98
CA VAL A 188 12.87 7.01 6.90
C VAL A 188 13.99 6.00 6.73
N THR A 189 15.22 6.43 7.01
CA THR A 189 16.42 5.59 6.99
C THR A 189 17.14 5.66 8.33
N GLY A 190 18.09 4.76 8.56
CA GLY A 190 18.82 4.65 9.84
C GLY A 190 18.20 3.61 10.79
N VAL A 191 17.14 2.92 10.37
CA VAL A 191 16.52 1.83 11.13
C VAL A 191 16.85 0.51 10.48
N ASP A 192 17.74 -0.27 11.10
CA ASP A 192 18.15 -1.58 10.59
C ASP A 192 17.17 -2.68 11.01
N ASN A 193 17.05 -3.72 10.16
CA ASN A 193 16.22 -4.91 10.40
C ASN A 193 14.74 -4.61 10.64
N VAL A 194 14.26 -3.50 10.11
CA VAL A 194 12.84 -3.14 10.20
C VAL A 194 11.99 -4.05 9.33
N ALA A 195 10.82 -4.44 9.84
CA ALA A 195 9.84 -5.26 9.12
C ALA A 195 8.51 -4.51 8.96
N ILE A 196 7.70 -4.93 7.97
CA ILE A 196 6.34 -4.41 7.83
C ILE A 196 5.50 -4.83 9.06
N GLY A 197 4.81 -3.86 9.65
CA GLY A 197 4.03 -4.03 10.87
C GLY A 197 4.79 -3.71 12.15
N ASP A 198 6.07 -3.37 12.06
CA ASP A 198 6.81 -2.81 13.19
C ASP A 198 6.37 -1.36 13.45
N THR A 199 6.57 -0.90 14.67
CA THR A 199 6.26 0.48 15.07
C THR A 199 7.55 1.22 15.40
N ILE A 200 7.74 2.38 14.78
CA ILE A 200 8.77 3.35 15.17
C ILE A 200 8.12 4.33 16.14
N ALA A 201 8.70 4.49 17.31
CA ALA A 201 8.15 5.30 18.41
C ALA A 201 9.26 6.09 19.14
N ASP A 202 8.84 7.03 19.98
CA ASP A 202 9.74 7.69 20.91
C ASP A 202 10.40 6.68 21.88
N LEU A 203 11.54 7.07 22.49
CA LEU A 203 12.22 6.24 23.48
C LEU A 203 11.39 6.09 24.76
N GLU A 204 10.70 7.16 25.16
CA GLU A 204 9.87 7.18 26.35
C GLU A 204 8.41 6.98 26.00
N GLY A 205 7.73 6.02 26.67
CA GLY A 205 6.32 5.73 26.42
C GLY A 205 6.07 5.03 25.08
N ALA A 206 7.06 4.29 24.58
CA ALA A 206 6.94 3.54 23.35
C ALA A 206 5.81 2.50 23.45
N GLU A 207 4.86 2.59 22.53
CA GLU A 207 3.69 1.73 22.46
C GLU A 207 3.55 1.20 21.03
N ALA A 208 3.46 -0.12 20.88
CA ALA A 208 3.31 -0.74 19.57
C ALA A 208 1.90 -0.52 19.00
N LEU A 209 1.82 -0.19 17.72
CA LEU A 209 0.57 -0.18 16.98
C LEU A 209 0.13 -1.61 16.65
N PRO A 210 -1.18 -1.84 16.37
CA PRO A 210 -1.65 -3.12 15.86
C PRO A 210 -0.85 -3.52 14.62
N THR A 211 -0.31 -4.74 14.63
CA THR A 211 0.52 -5.24 13.53
C THR A 211 -0.29 -5.47 12.27
N ILE A 212 0.35 -5.30 11.11
CA ILE A 212 -0.25 -5.63 9.81
C ILE A 212 -0.21 -7.15 9.64
N HIS A 213 -1.38 -7.75 9.44
CA HIS A 213 -1.44 -9.17 9.07
C HIS A 213 -1.02 -9.32 7.61
N ILE A 214 -0.03 -10.18 7.38
CA ILE A 214 0.45 -10.54 6.04
C ILE A 214 0.08 -12.00 5.85
N ASP A 215 -0.69 -12.28 4.79
CA ASP A 215 -1.08 -13.65 4.44
C ASP A 215 0.17 -14.47 4.08
N GLU A 216 0.18 -15.72 4.48
CA GLU A 216 1.25 -16.64 4.12
C GLU A 216 1.20 -16.96 2.62
N PRO A 217 2.39 -17.21 1.98
CA PRO A 217 2.44 -17.62 0.59
C PRO A 217 1.61 -18.90 0.36
N THR A 218 0.82 -18.90 -0.71
CA THR A 218 -0.06 -20.05 -1.06
C THR A 218 0.47 -20.86 -2.24
N VAL A 219 1.52 -20.38 -2.90
CA VAL A 219 2.11 -21.01 -4.09
C VAL A 219 3.61 -21.20 -3.85
N GLU A 220 4.10 -22.35 -4.19
CA GLU A 220 5.52 -22.72 -4.13
C GLU A 220 6.02 -23.01 -5.54
N MET A 221 7.17 -22.45 -5.89
CA MET A 221 7.80 -22.63 -7.18
C MET A 221 9.29 -22.96 -7.05
N THR A 222 9.77 -23.81 -7.93
CA THR A 222 11.19 -24.13 -8.01
C THR A 222 11.89 -23.25 -9.03
N PHE A 223 12.93 -22.53 -8.59
CA PHE A 223 13.80 -21.73 -9.43
C PHE A 223 15.15 -22.42 -9.57
N GLY A 224 15.55 -22.73 -10.77
CA GLY A 224 16.84 -23.36 -11.05
C GLY A 224 17.57 -22.72 -12.19
N VAL A 225 18.88 -22.94 -12.26
CA VAL A 225 19.69 -22.50 -13.41
C VAL A 225 19.38 -23.35 -14.63
N ASN A 226 19.54 -22.77 -15.82
CA ASN A 226 19.41 -23.49 -17.06
C ASN A 226 20.61 -24.45 -17.23
N THR A 227 20.36 -25.76 -17.13
CA THR A 227 21.37 -26.82 -17.29
C THR A 227 21.50 -27.34 -18.74
N SER A 228 20.79 -26.73 -19.71
CA SER A 228 20.84 -27.14 -21.10
C SER A 228 22.19 -26.82 -21.75
N PRO A 229 22.57 -27.54 -22.87
CA PRO A 229 23.77 -27.24 -23.63
C PRO A 229 23.81 -25.84 -24.26
N PHE A 230 22.69 -25.11 -24.21
CA PHE A 230 22.53 -23.75 -24.73
C PHE A 230 22.66 -22.68 -23.67
N MET A 231 23.02 -23.05 -22.42
CA MET A 231 23.26 -22.12 -21.34
C MET A 231 24.22 -21.00 -21.73
N GLY A 232 23.87 -19.75 -21.47
CA GLY A 232 24.68 -18.57 -21.76
C GLY A 232 24.64 -18.06 -23.19
N ARG A 233 23.82 -18.65 -24.08
CA ARG A 233 23.62 -18.11 -25.45
C ARG A 233 22.69 -16.90 -25.44
N ASP A 234 21.65 -16.96 -24.61
CA ASP A 234 20.65 -15.91 -24.42
C ASP A 234 20.65 -15.47 -22.95
N GLY A 235 21.20 -14.27 -22.69
CA GLY A 235 21.28 -13.70 -21.35
C GLY A 235 22.59 -13.91 -20.60
N THR A 236 22.88 -13.00 -19.69
CA THR A 236 24.14 -12.94 -18.91
C THR A 236 24.01 -13.46 -17.47
N HIS A 237 22.78 -13.69 -16.99
CA HIS A 237 22.49 -14.05 -15.61
C HIS A 237 22.13 -15.55 -15.48
N SER A 238 23.07 -16.41 -15.83
CA SER A 238 22.84 -17.86 -15.94
C SER A 238 23.45 -18.69 -14.80
N THR A 239 24.09 -18.06 -13.79
CA THR A 239 24.75 -18.79 -12.72
C THR A 239 23.87 -18.88 -11.47
N SER A 240 24.04 -19.95 -10.70
CA SER A 240 23.38 -20.19 -9.41
C SER A 240 23.58 -19.02 -8.45
N ARG A 241 24.80 -18.49 -8.37
CA ARG A 241 25.11 -17.32 -7.53
C ARG A 241 24.30 -16.09 -7.92
N THR A 242 24.22 -15.79 -9.22
CA THR A 242 23.46 -14.61 -9.69
C THR A 242 21.97 -14.75 -9.42
N LEU A 243 21.44 -15.98 -9.57
CA LEU A 243 20.05 -16.29 -9.22
C LEU A 243 19.80 -16.13 -7.72
N TYR A 244 20.69 -16.67 -6.89
CA TYR A 244 20.62 -16.54 -5.43
C TYR A 244 20.67 -15.07 -5.00
N ASP A 245 21.65 -14.31 -5.49
CA ASP A 245 21.80 -12.89 -5.14
C ASP A 245 20.53 -12.10 -5.55
N ARG A 246 19.90 -12.44 -6.68
CA ARG A 246 18.65 -11.79 -7.10
C ARG A 246 17.48 -12.14 -6.19
N LEU A 247 17.33 -13.42 -5.81
CA LEU A 247 16.29 -13.87 -4.89
C LEU A 247 16.47 -13.24 -3.49
N MET A 248 17.70 -13.19 -2.97
CA MET A 248 18.00 -12.56 -1.68
C MET A 248 17.75 -11.06 -1.70
N ASN A 249 18.01 -10.39 -2.82
CA ASN A 249 17.67 -8.97 -2.96
C ASN A 249 16.16 -8.74 -2.94
N GLU A 250 15.37 -9.63 -3.54
CA GLU A 250 13.92 -9.52 -3.53
C GLU A 250 13.33 -9.66 -2.10
N LEU A 251 13.92 -10.52 -1.26
CA LEU A 251 13.50 -10.68 0.14
C LEU A 251 13.62 -9.40 0.98
N ARG A 252 14.45 -8.44 0.57
CA ARG A 252 14.64 -7.17 1.30
C ARG A 252 13.41 -6.27 1.27
N THR A 253 12.59 -6.41 0.24
CA THR A 253 11.41 -5.57 0.02
C THR A 253 10.10 -6.35 -0.06
N ASN A 254 10.17 -7.62 -0.46
CA ASN A 254 9.00 -8.48 -0.63
C ASN A 254 8.84 -9.42 0.56
N VAL A 255 7.97 -9.04 1.49
CA VAL A 255 7.71 -9.78 2.74
C VAL A 255 6.86 -11.04 2.56
N SER A 256 6.20 -11.18 1.41
CA SER A 256 5.38 -12.36 1.08
C SER A 256 6.19 -13.46 0.40
N LEU A 257 7.46 -13.20 0.09
CA LEU A 257 8.36 -14.16 -0.54
C LEU A 257 9.13 -14.92 0.54
N ARG A 258 9.28 -16.23 0.36
CA ARG A 258 10.21 -17.08 1.12
C ARG A 258 11.16 -17.74 0.12
N VAL A 259 12.43 -17.84 0.47
CA VAL A 259 13.43 -18.50 -0.38
C VAL A 259 14.17 -19.52 0.47
N GLU A 260 14.08 -20.78 0.09
CA GLU A 260 14.76 -21.88 0.75
C GLU A 260 15.78 -22.52 -0.22
N THR A 261 16.94 -22.87 0.32
CA THR A 261 17.94 -23.65 -0.43
C THR A 261 17.53 -25.12 -0.38
N THR A 262 17.67 -25.80 -1.52
CA THR A 262 17.45 -27.25 -1.60
C THR A 262 18.77 -28.01 -1.40
N ASP A 263 18.71 -29.35 -1.40
CA ASP A 263 19.91 -30.21 -1.34
C ASP A 263 20.86 -29.99 -2.52
N THR A 264 20.41 -29.33 -3.59
CA THR A 264 21.20 -28.97 -4.74
C THR A 264 21.51 -27.47 -4.75
N THR A 265 22.77 -27.11 -5.01
CA THR A 265 23.24 -25.72 -5.01
C THR A 265 22.66 -24.85 -6.13
N ASP A 266 22.01 -25.46 -7.11
CA ASP A 266 21.55 -24.82 -8.36
C ASP A 266 20.03 -24.64 -8.42
N VAL A 267 19.31 -25.01 -7.32
CA VAL A 267 17.86 -25.00 -7.24
C VAL A 267 17.42 -24.37 -5.92
N PHE A 268 16.49 -23.43 -6.00
CA PHE A 268 15.88 -22.73 -4.89
C PHE A 268 14.37 -22.96 -4.87
N LEU A 269 13.81 -23.11 -3.71
CA LEU A 269 12.38 -23.16 -3.47
C LEU A 269 11.90 -21.76 -3.09
N VAL A 270 10.90 -21.24 -3.78
CA VAL A 270 10.43 -19.87 -3.62
C VAL A 270 8.91 -19.85 -3.50
#